data_4f995024af72a067ec4b8eecf2629b8d
#
_entry.id   4f995024af72a067ec4b8eecf2629b8d
#
_cell.length_a   1.000
_cell.length_b   1.000
_cell.length_c   1.000
_cell.angle_alpha   90.00
_cell.angle_beta   90.00
_cell.angle_gamma   90.00
#
_symmetry.space_group_name_H-M   'P 1'
#
loop_
_entity.id
_entity.type
_entity.pdbx_description
1 polymer ?
#
loop_
_entity_poly.entity_id
_entity_poly.type
_entity_poly.pdbx_seq_one_letter_code
_entity_poly.pdbx_strand_id
1 'polypeptide(L)'
;MGARGQCIITAMLPYTSFSNLFVVPVAHALLYGVVKSFICFIFQKVNDLQKVVDPQLILKTRERQLIRSRSPFMGVTTDFGRKYKCVLKYHNSYRMEDFLHFVESFSYFIFLPGTLPEGLHRMWKLIQRFVNHYCRGVSFTEPGGSFESQSKLAADALREYAVLVEEKFPSK
;
A
#
# COMPACT_ATOMS: atom_id res chain seq x y z
N MET A 1 18.55 7.43 -6.97
CA MET A 1 19.68 8.38 -6.88
C MET A 1 20.18 8.35 -5.45
N GLY A 2 21.41 7.89 -5.20
CA GLY A 2 22.02 7.90 -3.87
C GLY A 2 22.63 9.28 -3.56
N ALA A 3 22.69 9.66 -2.29
CA ALA A 3 23.36 10.88 -1.86
C ALA A 3 24.84 10.79 -2.23
N ARG A 4 25.33 11.78 -2.99
CA ARG A 4 26.75 11.86 -3.39
C ARG A 4 27.45 12.89 -2.50
N GLY A 5 28.45 12.43 -1.75
CA GLY A 5 29.29 13.27 -0.90
C GLY A 5 28.82 13.33 0.57
N GLN A 6 29.63 13.98 1.38
CA GLN A 6 29.35 14.15 2.80
C GLN A 6 28.29 15.25 3.00
N CYS A 7 27.23 14.92 3.74
CA CYS A 7 26.18 15.90 4.05
C CYS A 7 26.76 16.97 5.00
N ILE A 8 26.57 18.24 4.69
CA ILE A 8 27.05 19.36 5.51
C ILE A 8 26.48 19.29 6.94
N ILE A 9 25.26 18.80 7.11
CA ILE A 9 24.61 18.65 8.41
C ILE A 9 25.33 17.61 9.26
N THR A 10 25.71 16.46 8.67
CA THR A 10 26.47 15.42 9.41
C THR A 10 27.91 15.84 9.69
N ALA A 11 28.49 16.71 8.86
CA ALA A 11 29.78 17.31 9.14
C ALA A 11 29.74 18.31 10.31
N MET A 12 28.63 19.03 10.45
CA MET A 12 28.42 20.00 11.54
C MET A 12 27.95 19.34 12.85
N LEU A 13 27.33 18.16 12.77
CA LEU A 13 26.79 17.42 13.93
C LEU A 13 27.44 16.03 14.04
N PRO A 14 28.68 15.96 14.55
CA PRO A 14 29.49 14.73 14.52
C PRO A 14 28.90 13.56 15.34
N TYR A 15 27.93 13.85 16.21
CA TYR A 15 27.24 12.83 17.04
C TYR A 15 25.97 12.25 16.40
N THR A 16 25.60 12.72 15.22
CA THR A 16 24.40 12.25 14.53
C THR A 16 24.75 11.46 13.29
N SER A 17 24.23 10.23 13.19
CA SER A 17 24.30 9.49 11.93
C SER A 17 23.26 10.05 10.95
N PHE A 18 23.55 10.01 9.65
CA PHE A 18 22.63 10.43 8.59
C PHE A 18 21.27 9.72 8.70
N SER A 19 21.26 8.43 9.07
CA SER A 19 20.06 7.64 9.30
C SER A 19 19.19 8.14 10.45
N ASN A 20 19.78 8.77 11.47
CA ASN A 20 19.04 9.29 12.62
C ASN A 20 18.50 10.71 12.40
N LEU A 21 19.07 11.45 11.44
CA LEU A 21 18.64 12.80 11.09
C LEU A 21 17.39 12.83 10.20
N PHE A 22 17.20 11.80 9.39
CA PHE A 22 16.09 11.74 8.45
C PHE A 22 15.03 10.77 8.93
N VAL A 23 14.06 11.28 9.66
CA VAL A 23 12.83 10.55 9.96
C VAL A 23 11.96 10.54 8.70
N VAL A 24 11.94 9.42 8.00
CA VAL A 24 10.95 9.22 6.94
C VAL A 24 9.58 9.09 7.59
N PRO A 25 8.62 9.99 7.31
CA PRO A 25 7.27 9.85 7.85
C PRO A 25 6.69 8.52 7.38
N VAL A 26 6.44 7.60 8.32
CA VAL A 26 5.97 6.24 8.04
C VAL A 26 4.72 6.27 7.16
N ALA A 27 3.76 7.13 7.48
CA ALA A 27 2.55 7.29 6.68
C ALA A 27 2.85 7.71 5.23
N HIS A 28 3.83 8.60 5.00
CA HIS A 28 4.24 8.99 3.65
C HIS A 28 4.88 7.84 2.88
N ALA A 29 5.81 7.13 3.51
CA ALA A 29 6.49 6.00 2.88
C ALA A 29 5.51 4.88 2.54
N LEU A 30 4.60 4.54 3.45
CA LEU A 30 3.64 3.46 3.25
C LEU A 30 2.49 3.88 2.34
N LEU A 31 1.84 5.03 2.58
CA LEU A 31 0.63 5.40 1.83
C LEU A 31 0.96 5.96 0.43
N TYR A 32 1.90 6.90 0.32
CA TYR A 32 2.29 7.43 -0.99
C TYR A 32 3.37 6.60 -1.69
N GLY A 33 4.23 5.93 -0.94
CA GLY A 33 5.21 5.01 -1.51
C GLY A 33 4.56 3.69 -1.93
N VAL A 34 4.18 2.87 -0.97
CA VAL A 34 3.75 1.49 -1.24
C VAL A 34 2.32 1.41 -1.75
N VAL A 35 1.34 1.93 -1.00
CA VAL A 35 -0.09 1.80 -1.34
C VAL A 35 -0.42 2.47 -2.66
N LYS A 36 0.01 3.72 -2.85
CA LYS A 36 -0.22 4.44 -4.11
C LYS A 36 0.43 3.74 -5.29
N SER A 37 1.68 3.29 -5.15
CA SER A 37 2.39 2.59 -6.22
C SER A 37 1.69 1.29 -6.60
N PHE A 38 1.25 0.50 -5.61
CA PHE A 38 0.48 -0.71 -5.85
C PHE A 38 -0.85 -0.42 -6.56
N ILE A 39 -1.61 0.56 -6.10
CA ILE A 39 -2.90 0.95 -6.71
C ILE A 39 -2.68 1.48 -8.14
N CYS A 40 -1.70 2.36 -8.36
CA CYS A 40 -1.36 2.85 -9.69
C CYS A 40 -1.00 1.69 -10.61
N PHE A 41 -0.20 0.73 -10.12
CA PHE A 41 0.18 -0.45 -10.88
C PHE A 41 -1.03 -1.28 -11.30
N ILE A 42 -1.90 -1.69 -10.38
CA ILE A 42 -3.04 -2.57 -10.70
C ILE A 42 -4.09 -1.91 -11.61
N PHE A 43 -4.15 -0.57 -11.63
CA PHE A 43 -5.10 0.16 -12.45
C PHE A 43 -4.51 0.78 -13.72
N GLN A 44 -3.24 0.53 -14.01
CA GLN A 44 -2.64 0.90 -15.30
C GLN A 44 -3.40 0.29 -16.49
N LYS A 45 -3.27 0.92 -17.64
CA LYS A 45 -3.83 0.39 -18.86
C LYS A 45 -3.12 -0.92 -19.24
N VAL A 46 -3.88 -1.92 -19.60
CA VAL A 46 -3.38 -3.26 -19.95
C VAL A 46 -2.29 -3.21 -21.03
N ASN A 47 -2.41 -2.30 -21.99
CA ASN A 47 -1.46 -2.18 -23.12
C ASN A 47 -0.06 -1.73 -22.67
N ASP A 48 0.05 -0.98 -21.57
CA ASP A 48 1.34 -0.49 -21.05
C ASP A 48 2.04 -1.57 -20.21
N LEU A 49 1.26 -2.51 -19.66
CA LEU A 49 1.73 -3.56 -18.76
C LEU A 49 2.12 -4.87 -19.46
N GLN A 50 1.53 -5.18 -20.61
CA GLN A 50 1.74 -6.45 -21.32
C GLN A 50 3.19 -6.71 -21.73
N LYS A 51 4.03 -5.68 -21.77
CA LYS A 51 5.45 -5.80 -22.14
C LYS A 51 6.38 -6.11 -20.98
N VAL A 52 5.93 -6.02 -19.73
CA VAL A 52 6.82 -5.97 -18.56
C VAL A 52 6.39 -6.88 -17.40
N VAL A 53 5.15 -7.37 -17.37
CA VAL A 53 4.58 -8.01 -16.17
C VAL A 53 3.93 -9.35 -16.49
N ASP A 54 4.01 -10.27 -15.54
CA ASP A 54 3.28 -11.54 -15.56
C ASP A 54 1.78 -11.28 -15.83
N PRO A 55 1.21 -11.88 -16.89
CA PRO A 55 -0.21 -11.71 -17.24
C PRO A 55 -1.17 -12.05 -16.09
N GLN A 56 -0.73 -12.89 -15.14
CA GLN A 56 -1.49 -13.26 -13.95
C GLN A 56 -1.64 -12.10 -12.95
N LEU A 57 -0.82 -11.05 -13.06
CA LEU A 57 -0.89 -9.87 -12.21
C LEU A 57 -1.72 -8.74 -12.83
N ILE A 58 -2.27 -8.94 -14.02
CA ILE A 58 -3.05 -7.91 -14.72
C ILE A 58 -4.54 -8.06 -14.41
N LEU A 59 -5.17 -6.99 -13.93
CA LEU A 59 -6.63 -6.93 -13.76
C LEU A 59 -7.35 -7.03 -15.10
N LYS A 60 -8.11 -8.12 -15.25
CA LYS A 60 -8.96 -8.36 -16.42
C LYS A 60 -10.20 -7.45 -16.40
N THR A 61 -10.87 -7.34 -17.53
CA THR A 61 -12.09 -6.53 -17.68
C THR A 61 -13.17 -6.90 -16.65
N ARG A 62 -13.36 -8.21 -16.38
CA ARG A 62 -14.34 -8.70 -15.40
C ARG A 62 -14.04 -8.18 -13.99
N GLU A 63 -12.80 -8.23 -13.55
CA GLU A 63 -12.36 -7.78 -12.22
C GLU A 63 -12.56 -6.26 -12.08
N ARG A 64 -12.21 -5.50 -13.12
CA ARG A 64 -12.46 -4.05 -13.17
C ARG A 64 -13.96 -3.70 -13.12
N GLN A 65 -14.82 -4.51 -13.76
CA GLN A 65 -16.27 -4.34 -13.70
C GLN A 65 -16.80 -4.62 -12.29
N LEU A 66 -16.30 -5.67 -11.61
CA LEU A 66 -16.67 -5.95 -10.21
C LEU A 66 -16.30 -4.80 -9.28
N ILE A 67 -15.10 -4.23 -9.41
CA ILE A 67 -14.69 -3.07 -8.61
C ILE A 67 -15.61 -1.87 -8.90
N ARG A 68 -15.92 -1.62 -10.17
CA ARG A 68 -16.80 -0.53 -10.57
C ARG A 68 -18.22 -0.68 -10.03
N SER A 69 -18.79 -1.88 -10.08
CA SER A 69 -20.15 -2.16 -9.62
C SER A 69 -20.29 -2.00 -8.10
N ARG A 70 -19.25 -2.28 -7.32
CA ARG A 70 -19.25 -2.15 -5.86
C ARG A 70 -19.05 -0.71 -5.38
N SER A 71 -18.35 0.11 -6.14
CA SER A 71 -18.01 1.48 -5.76
C SER A 71 -19.22 2.37 -5.37
N PRO A 72 -20.39 2.31 -6.04
CA PRO A 72 -21.55 3.12 -5.67
C PRO A 72 -22.16 2.75 -4.32
N PHE A 73 -21.95 1.51 -3.84
CA PHE A 73 -22.51 1.04 -2.56
C PHE A 73 -21.68 1.44 -1.34
N MET A 74 -20.58 2.16 -1.55
CA MET A 74 -19.75 2.66 -0.46
C MET A 74 -20.36 3.91 0.15
N GLY A 75 -21.39 3.70 0.99
CA GLY A 75 -21.90 4.74 1.88
C GLY A 75 -20.86 5.07 2.95
N VAL A 76 -20.62 6.35 3.16
CA VAL A 76 -19.68 6.83 4.19
C VAL A 76 -20.47 7.57 5.24
N THR A 77 -20.24 7.24 6.50
CA THR A 77 -20.74 8.03 7.62
C THR A 77 -19.97 9.35 7.71
N THR A 78 -20.53 10.32 8.41
CA THR A 78 -19.92 11.64 8.65
C THR A 78 -18.54 11.55 9.31
N ASP A 79 -18.29 10.45 10.06
CA ASP A 79 -17.04 10.22 10.81
C ASP A 79 -15.80 10.02 9.91
N PHE A 80 -16.02 9.63 8.64
CA PHE A 80 -14.92 9.53 7.67
C PHE A 80 -14.50 10.89 7.09
N GLY A 81 -15.17 11.98 7.40
CA GLY A 81 -14.83 13.33 6.95
C GLY A 81 -14.90 13.56 5.45
N ARG A 82 -14.81 12.52 4.63
CA ARG A 82 -14.82 12.57 3.16
C ARG A 82 -15.61 11.43 2.55
N LYS A 83 -16.33 11.76 1.48
CA LYS A 83 -17.02 10.75 0.67
C LYS A 83 -16.00 9.85 -0.05
N TYR A 84 -16.30 8.55 -0.08
CA TYR A 84 -15.54 7.61 -0.89
C TYR A 84 -15.52 8.05 -2.37
N LYS A 85 -14.36 7.99 -2.97
CA LYS A 85 -14.16 8.21 -4.41
C LYS A 85 -13.78 6.89 -5.05
N CYS A 86 -14.44 6.53 -6.16
CA CYS A 86 -14.12 5.29 -6.87
C CYS A 86 -12.62 5.21 -7.20
N VAL A 87 -11.93 4.23 -6.63
CA VAL A 87 -10.49 4.05 -6.78
C VAL A 87 -10.06 3.89 -8.24
N LEU A 88 -10.87 3.21 -9.06
CA LEU A 88 -10.60 3.06 -10.50
C LEU A 88 -10.49 4.39 -11.25
N LYS A 89 -11.30 5.37 -10.85
CA LYS A 89 -11.40 6.65 -11.56
C LYS A 89 -10.52 7.74 -10.94
N TYR A 90 -10.39 7.73 -9.63
CA TYR A 90 -9.85 8.86 -8.88
C TYR A 90 -8.57 8.57 -8.09
N HIS A 91 -7.94 7.38 -8.22
CA HIS A 91 -6.73 7.01 -7.47
C HIS A 91 -5.59 8.03 -7.63
N ASN A 92 -5.45 8.67 -8.79
CA ASN A 92 -4.42 9.70 -9.00
C ASN A 92 -4.66 11.00 -8.21
N SER A 93 -5.91 11.26 -7.81
CA SER A 93 -6.31 12.43 -7.03
C SER A 93 -6.52 12.12 -5.54
N TYR A 94 -6.20 10.89 -5.11
CA TYR A 94 -6.28 10.51 -3.71
C TYR A 94 -5.24 11.26 -2.89
N ARG A 95 -5.67 11.79 -1.76
CA ARG A 95 -4.78 12.27 -0.71
C ARG A 95 -4.35 11.11 0.18
N MET A 96 -3.37 11.35 1.04
CA MET A 96 -2.87 10.34 1.98
C MET A 96 -3.97 9.72 2.83
N GLU A 97 -4.89 10.55 3.31
CA GLU A 97 -6.07 10.16 4.07
C GLU A 97 -7.03 9.26 3.26
N ASP A 98 -7.23 9.56 1.97
CA ASP A 98 -8.07 8.74 1.09
C ASP A 98 -7.45 7.33 0.90
N PHE A 99 -6.10 7.24 0.80
CA PHE A 99 -5.40 5.96 0.75
C PHE A 99 -5.51 5.19 2.07
N LEU A 100 -5.38 5.87 3.20
CA LEU A 100 -5.51 5.24 4.52
C LEU A 100 -6.91 4.63 4.69
N HIS A 101 -7.96 5.41 4.48
CA HIS A 101 -9.35 4.93 4.55
C HIS A 101 -9.62 3.80 3.54
N PHE A 102 -8.98 3.87 2.36
CA PHE A 102 -9.12 2.79 1.39
C PHE A 102 -8.52 1.48 1.92
N VAL A 103 -7.31 1.51 2.48
CA VAL A 103 -6.67 0.32 3.06
C VAL A 103 -7.47 -0.24 4.23
N GLU A 104 -7.88 0.63 5.16
CA GLU A 104 -8.50 0.25 6.42
C GLU A 104 -9.93 -0.26 6.31
N SER A 105 -10.69 0.29 5.37
CA SER A 105 -12.13 0.06 5.32
C SER A 105 -12.62 -0.33 3.94
N PHE A 106 -12.45 0.54 2.95
CA PHE A 106 -13.13 0.36 1.66
C PHE A 106 -12.61 -0.83 0.87
N SER A 107 -11.33 -1.14 0.98
CA SER A 107 -10.74 -2.24 0.24
C SER A 107 -11.25 -3.62 0.66
N TYR A 108 -11.70 -3.78 1.89
CA TYR A 108 -12.32 -5.05 2.34
C TYR A 108 -13.57 -5.38 1.54
N PHE A 109 -14.33 -4.36 1.16
CA PHE A 109 -15.53 -4.53 0.35
C PHE A 109 -15.22 -4.55 -1.16
N ILE A 110 -14.30 -3.70 -1.59
CA ILE A 110 -13.93 -3.58 -3.01
C ILE A 110 -13.14 -4.79 -3.49
N PHE A 111 -12.16 -5.26 -2.69
CA PHE A 111 -11.27 -6.37 -3.02
C PHE A 111 -11.67 -7.69 -2.33
N LEU A 112 -12.96 -8.01 -2.40
CA LEU A 112 -13.45 -9.32 -1.96
C LEU A 112 -12.74 -10.46 -2.70
N PRO A 113 -12.70 -11.68 -2.13
CA PRO A 113 -12.14 -12.85 -2.80
C PRO A 113 -12.66 -12.99 -4.23
N GLY A 114 -11.78 -13.30 -5.16
CA GLY A 114 -12.08 -13.39 -6.60
C GLY A 114 -12.18 -12.05 -7.35
N THR A 115 -11.95 -10.90 -6.68
CA THR A 115 -11.89 -9.59 -7.34
C THR A 115 -10.50 -9.26 -7.87
N LEU A 116 -9.47 -9.65 -7.14
CA LEU A 116 -8.08 -9.56 -7.58
C LEU A 116 -7.56 -10.94 -7.95
N PRO A 117 -6.67 -11.06 -8.93
CA PRO A 117 -5.83 -12.24 -9.11
C PRO A 117 -5.16 -12.64 -7.79
N GLU A 118 -4.96 -13.93 -7.55
CA GLU A 118 -4.50 -14.44 -6.27
C GLU A 118 -3.18 -13.80 -5.80
N GLY A 119 -2.22 -13.66 -6.70
CA GLY A 119 -0.95 -12.99 -6.39
C GLY A 119 -1.12 -11.55 -5.92
N LEU A 120 -1.97 -10.77 -6.61
CA LEU A 120 -2.28 -9.39 -6.20
C LEU A 120 -3.08 -9.35 -4.89
N HIS A 121 -3.99 -10.30 -4.68
CA HIS A 121 -4.74 -10.39 -3.44
C HIS A 121 -3.83 -10.67 -2.25
N ARG A 122 -2.87 -11.59 -2.38
CA ARG A 122 -1.84 -11.86 -1.36
C ARG A 122 -1.03 -10.60 -1.05
N MET A 123 -0.50 -9.92 -2.06
CA MET A 123 0.24 -8.67 -1.88
C MET A 123 -0.61 -7.61 -1.18
N TRP A 124 -1.90 -7.49 -1.54
CA TRP A 124 -2.80 -6.55 -0.89
C TRP A 124 -3.02 -6.88 0.59
N LYS A 125 -3.18 -8.15 0.95
CA LYS A 125 -3.30 -8.58 2.36
C LYS A 125 -2.07 -8.23 3.19
N LEU A 126 -0.89 -8.37 2.62
CA LEU A 126 0.34 -7.94 3.29
C LEU A 126 0.36 -6.43 3.50
N ILE A 127 0.01 -5.65 2.46
CA ILE A 127 -0.13 -4.18 2.57
C ILE A 127 -1.12 -3.81 3.69
N GLN A 128 -2.30 -4.39 3.74
CA GLN A 128 -3.29 -4.14 4.79
C GLN A 128 -2.69 -4.39 6.17
N ARG A 129 -1.96 -5.49 6.37
CA ARG A 129 -1.39 -5.86 7.65
C ARG A 129 -0.38 -4.84 8.16
N PHE A 130 0.63 -4.50 7.37
CA PHE A 130 1.66 -3.59 7.83
C PHE A 130 1.20 -2.11 7.86
N VAL A 131 0.34 -1.67 6.93
CA VAL A 131 -0.18 -0.30 6.94
C VAL A 131 -1.07 -0.06 8.15
N ASN A 132 -1.99 -0.97 8.45
CA ASN A 132 -2.86 -0.85 9.63
C ASN A 132 -2.05 -0.81 10.92
N HIS A 133 -1.02 -1.64 11.04
CA HIS A 133 -0.17 -1.63 12.23
C HIS A 133 0.62 -0.31 12.36
N TYR A 134 1.33 0.11 11.32
CA TYR A 134 2.23 1.26 11.40
C TYR A 134 1.52 2.62 11.32
N CYS A 135 0.37 2.71 10.67
CA CYS A 135 -0.36 3.97 10.56
C CYS A 135 -1.39 4.19 11.67
N ARG A 136 -1.93 3.13 12.27
CA ARG A 136 -2.95 3.22 13.30
C ARG A 136 -2.59 2.57 14.63
N GLY A 137 -1.52 1.80 14.68
CA GLY A 137 -1.20 0.98 15.84
C GLY A 137 -2.24 -0.11 16.11
N VAL A 138 -3.16 -0.34 15.16
CA VAL A 138 -4.19 -1.36 15.27
C VAL A 138 -3.70 -2.60 14.54
N SER A 139 -3.62 -3.69 15.26
CA SER A 139 -3.38 -5.00 14.66
C SER A 139 -4.69 -5.76 14.55
N PHE A 140 -4.96 -6.27 13.36
CA PHE A 140 -6.07 -7.20 13.12
C PHE A 140 -5.70 -8.65 13.46
N THR A 141 -4.62 -8.85 14.18
CA THR A 141 -4.20 -10.15 14.67
C THR A 141 -4.85 -10.42 16.02
N GLU A 142 -5.04 -11.66 16.28
CA GLU A 142 -5.79 -12.30 17.36
C GLU A 142 -5.96 -11.53 18.67
N PRO A 143 -7.13 -11.59 19.31
CA PRO A 143 -7.35 -10.97 20.61
C PRO A 143 -6.33 -11.51 21.62
N GLY A 144 -5.48 -10.64 22.16
CA GLY A 144 -4.51 -10.98 23.19
C GLY A 144 -3.03 -10.99 22.80
N GLY A 145 -2.70 -10.70 21.53
CA GLY A 145 -1.29 -10.56 21.13
C GLY A 145 -0.62 -9.32 21.74
N SER A 146 0.63 -9.47 22.24
CA SER A 146 1.41 -8.32 22.70
C SER A 146 1.73 -7.36 21.54
N PHE A 147 1.92 -6.08 21.83
CA PHE A 147 2.33 -5.08 20.82
C PHE A 147 3.62 -5.52 20.09
N GLU A 148 4.54 -6.15 20.79
CA GLU A 148 5.80 -6.63 20.24
C GLU A 148 5.61 -7.77 19.22
N SER A 149 4.74 -8.74 19.54
CA SER A 149 4.41 -9.82 18.60
C SER A 149 3.72 -9.28 17.34
N GLN A 150 2.88 -8.29 17.48
CA GLN A 150 2.17 -7.65 16.38
C GLN A 150 3.10 -6.82 15.50
N SER A 151 4.06 -6.10 16.11
CA SER A 151 5.10 -5.37 15.38
C SER A 151 5.98 -6.31 14.56
N LYS A 152 6.33 -7.48 15.12
CA LYS A 152 7.07 -8.51 14.40
C LYS A 152 6.28 -9.01 13.18
N LEU A 153 5.00 -9.34 13.35
CA LEU A 153 4.14 -9.79 12.26
C LEU A 153 3.98 -8.74 11.14
N ALA A 154 3.90 -7.45 11.52
CA ALA A 154 3.85 -6.38 10.54
C ALA A 154 5.18 -6.21 9.78
N ALA A 155 6.31 -6.33 10.48
CA ALA A 155 7.64 -6.29 9.88
C ALA A 155 7.86 -7.47 8.93
N ASP A 156 7.45 -8.68 9.32
CA ASP A 156 7.55 -9.87 8.48
C ASP A 156 6.65 -9.75 7.24
N ALA A 157 5.44 -9.19 7.37
CA ALA A 157 4.56 -8.90 6.24
C ALA A 157 5.18 -7.88 5.27
N LEU A 158 5.86 -6.86 5.77
CA LEU A 158 6.56 -5.89 4.93
C LEU A 158 7.73 -6.52 4.18
N ARG A 159 8.51 -7.38 4.84
CA ARG A 159 9.60 -8.13 4.20
C ARG A 159 9.07 -9.08 3.12
N GLU A 160 8.03 -9.85 3.43
CA GLU A 160 7.40 -10.76 2.46
C GLU A 160 6.87 -9.98 1.25
N TYR A 161 6.26 -8.81 1.47
CA TYR A 161 5.83 -7.95 0.38
C TYR A 161 7.00 -7.48 -0.50
N ALA A 162 8.10 -7.06 0.10
CA ALA A 162 9.30 -6.65 -0.63
C ALA A 162 9.87 -7.78 -1.50
N VAL A 163 9.99 -8.99 -0.95
CA VAL A 163 10.44 -10.17 -1.70
C VAL A 163 9.49 -10.46 -2.88
N LEU A 164 8.17 -10.44 -2.67
CA LEU A 164 7.21 -10.64 -3.75
C LEU A 164 7.30 -9.56 -4.84
N VAL A 165 7.60 -8.31 -4.47
CA VAL A 165 7.83 -7.25 -5.46
C VAL A 165 9.08 -7.52 -6.28
N GLU A 166 10.20 -7.90 -5.65
CA GLU A 166 11.43 -8.23 -6.36
C GLU A 166 11.28 -9.44 -7.28
N GLU A 167 10.57 -10.49 -6.84
CA GLU A 167 10.31 -11.68 -7.66
C GLU A 167 9.39 -11.40 -8.86
N LYS A 168 8.36 -10.59 -8.66
CA LYS A 168 7.33 -10.34 -9.68
C LYS A 168 7.65 -9.17 -10.59
N PHE A 169 8.50 -8.25 -10.15
CA PHE A 169 8.90 -7.04 -10.84
C PHE A 169 10.43 -6.86 -10.82
N PRO A 170 11.20 -7.80 -11.39
CA PRO A 170 12.66 -7.68 -11.37
C PRO A 170 13.08 -6.37 -12.04
N SER A 171 13.91 -5.61 -11.34
CA SER A 171 14.57 -4.44 -11.92
C SER A 171 15.48 -4.91 -13.07
N LYS A 172 15.29 -4.33 -14.24
CA LYS A 172 16.19 -4.55 -15.39
C LYS A 172 17.54 -3.92 -15.14
#